data_d1b69ab0e2d3efe4b0bd5c8d4c1f9f1c
#
_entry.id   d1b69ab0e2d3efe4b0bd5c8d4c1f9f1c
#
_cell.length_a   1.000
_cell.length_b   1.000
_cell.length_c   1.000
_cell.angle_alpha   90.00
_cell.angle_beta   90.00
_cell.angle_gamma   90.00
#
_symmetry.space_group_name_H-M   'P 1'
#
loop_
_entity.id
_entity.type
_entity.pdbx_description
1 polymer ?
#
loop_
_entity_poly.entity_id
_entity_poly.type
_entity_poly.pdbx_seq_one_letter_code
_entity_poly.pdbx_strand_id
1 'polypeptide(L)'
;MKNWINGMTIRVSILSIVMTSVGCKDKTKEKPIADNNEEPETIVAVTSPKWSQLFIKNEGWFGGDGIFGIPMDGKEFVAATDSTVTLFTFGDTMIGHHDGQSLQPEDFLMINNSVGILKGKEPNADNITFHWKESEGQQAKALFKPKTPNSRPHDYYWLGDGFVNTEGDENLYVFAYPVREKDTTGIGGFNFEQVGVNLLQIPKNSTPPYLDHTQLETPFFDSATQTSFGSAIYVNTESAGAPDPDGHIYTYAVSNQEGTKGLLVARVLPEYLTKFDHWKFWNGQDWVEEMEEAIMIAKDVSNEMSVSPLSDGRIVLTYQRFTMGPEVAVQIGESLVGPFGEPEIVYRTTENETNETYFTYNAKAYPHLSKPGTLLASYNVNSFDFWADILKDPNLYRPRFLEIPLER
;
A
#
# COMPACT_ATOMS: atom_id res chain seq x y z
N MET A 1 -35.72 -16.28 -33.22
CA MET A 1 -35.79 -15.60 -34.52
C MET A 1 -34.43 -14.99 -34.81
N LYS A 2 -33.71 -15.69 -35.65
CA LYS A 2 -33.03 -15.37 -36.91
C LYS A 2 -32.01 -14.22 -36.86
N ASN A 3 -30.73 -14.64 -36.84
CA ASN A 3 -29.62 -14.26 -37.74
C ASN A 3 -29.43 -12.80 -38.16
N TRP A 4 -28.21 -12.29 -37.90
CA TRP A 4 -27.41 -11.65 -38.97
C TRP A 4 -25.92 -11.72 -38.62
N ILE A 5 -25.23 -12.60 -39.37
CA ILE A 5 -23.78 -12.63 -39.53
C ILE A 5 -23.49 -11.88 -40.82
N ASN A 6 -22.58 -10.92 -40.80
CA ASN A 6 -21.89 -10.47 -42.01
C ASN A 6 -20.42 -10.23 -41.73
N GLY A 7 -19.62 -11.08 -42.39
CA GLY A 7 -18.19 -11.05 -42.38
C GLY A 7 -17.62 -9.91 -43.24
N MET A 8 -16.49 -9.39 -42.78
CA MET A 8 -15.65 -8.44 -43.55
C MET A 8 -14.27 -9.06 -43.73
N THR A 9 -14.01 -9.56 -44.90
CA THR A 9 -12.72 -10.14 -45.33
C THR A 9 -11.79 -9.00 -45.75
N ILE A 10 -10.71 -8.78 -45.02
CA ILE A 10 -9.65 -7.84 -45.41
C ILE A 10 -8.61 -8.62 -46.24
N ARG A 11 -8.45 -8.26 -47.51
CA ARG A 11 -7.38 -8.73 -48.39
C ARG A 11 -6.13 -7.91 -48.17
N VAL A 12 -5.06 -8.58 -47.76
CA VAL A 12 -3.70 -8.02 -47.72
C VAL A 12 -3.05 -8.21 -49.10
N SER A 13 -2.76 -7.11 -49.77
CA SER A 13 -1.99 -7.13 -51.02
C SER A 13 -0.49 -6.93 -50.72
N ILE A 14 0.29 -7.94 -51.00
CA ILE A 14 1.76 -7.91 -50.92
C ILE A 14 2.28 -7.26 -52.23
N LEU A 15 2.93 -6.12 -52.11
CA LEU A 15 3.63 -5.46 -53.23
C LEU A 15 5.14 -5.76 -53.09
N SER A 16 5.66 -6.62 -53.97
CA SER A 16 7.06 -6.95 -54.05
C SER A 16 7.78 -5.89 -54.91
N ILE A 17 8.70 -5.14 -54.32
CA ILE A 17 9.61 -4.23 -55.06
C ILE A 17 10.97 -4.93 -55.17
N VAL A 18 11.32 -5.25 -56.43
CA VAL A 18 12.67 -5.71 -56.80
C VAL A 18 13.53 -4.47 -57.03
N MET A 19 14.58 -4.29 -56.25
CA MET A 19 15.65 -3.33 -56.55
C MET A 19 16.91 -4.07 -56.91
N THR A 20 17.35 -3.77 -58.12
CA THR A 20 18.63 -4.20 -58.70
C THR A 20 19.80 -3.44 -58.08
N SER A 21 20.80 -4.16 -57.62
CA SER A 21 22.04 -3.66 -57.06
C SER A 21 23.02 -3.24 -58.18
N VAL A 22 23.53 -1.99 -58.10
CA VAL A 22 24.77 -1.59 -58.77
C VAL A 22 25.81 -1.41 -57.67
N GLY A 23 26.87 -2.19 -57.75
CA GLY A 23 27.96 -2.17 -56.79
C GLY A 23 28.95 -1.04 -57.03
N CYS A 24 29.41 -0.41 -55.96
CA CYS A 24 30.72 0.27 -55.89
C CYS A 24 31.43 -0.20 -54.61
N LYS A 25 32.62 -0.75 -54.76
CA LYS A 25 33.51 -1.14 -53.66
C LYS A 25 34.25 0.10 -53.17
N ASP A 26 34.04 0.45 -51.90
CA ASP A 26 35.04 1.20 -51.15
C ASP A 26 35.28 0.52 -49.81
N LYS A 27 36.55 0.19 -49.52
CA LYS A 27 37.01 -0.50 -48.34
C LYS A 27 37.42 0.54 -47.31
N THR A 28 36.52 0.92 -46.41
CA THR A 28 36.89 1.51 -45.14
C THR A 28 36.57 0.47 -44.06
N LYS A 29 37.59 0.06 -43.29
CA LYS A 29 37.45 -0.81 -42.15
C LYS A 29 36.76 -0.03 -41.04
N GLU A 30 35.45 -0.21 -40.88
CA GLU A 30 34.74 0.17 -39.68
C GLU A 30 35.09 -0.83 -38.58
N LYS A 31 35.54 -0.32 -37.42
CA LYS A 31 35.59 -1.10 -36.17
C LYS A 31 34.20 -1.54 -35.80
N PRO A 32 34.00 -2.78 -35.28
CA PRO A 32 32.72 -3.19 -34.73
C PRO A 32 32.37 -2.23 -33.59
N ILE A 33 31.27 -1.51 -33.71
CA ILE A 33 30.58 -0.89 -32.58
C ILE A 33 30.08 -2.08 -31.75
N ALA A 34 30.59 -2.21 -30.55
CA ALA A 34 30.00 -3.15 -29.57
C ALA A 34 28.56 -2.73 -29.38
N ASP A 35 27.65 -3.55 -29.83
CA ASP A 35 26.21 -3.43 -29.59
C ASP A 35 25.99 -3.79 -28.11
N ASN A 36 26.15 -2.83 -27.22
CA ASN A 36 25.78 -2.95 -25.82
C ASN A 36 24.26 -2.77 -25.71
N ASN A 37 23.51 -3.62 -26.39
CA ASN A 37 22.10 -3.86 -26.07
C ASN A 37 22.06 -4.85 -24.89
N GLU A 38 22.46 -4.41 -23.70
CA GLU A 38 22.00 -5.05 -22.47
C GLU A 38 20.51 -4.72 -22.39
N GLU A 39 19.65 -5.73 -22.61
CA GLU A 39 18.24 -5.62 -22.26
C GLU A 39 18.18 -5.22 -20.79
N PRO A 40 17.31 -4.26 -20.41
CA PRO A 40 17.20 -3.86 -19.01
C PRO A 40 16.87 -5.08 -18.16
N GLU A 41 17.70 -5.37 -17.17
CA GLU A 41 17.49 -6.47 -16.25
C GLU A 41 16.12 -6.33 -15.60
N THR A 42 15.23 -7.28 -15.83
CA THR A 42 13.88 -7.29 -15.27
C THR A 42 13.97 -7.52 -13.76
N ILE A 43 13.36 -6.66 -12.96
CA ILE A 43 13.26 -6.86 -11.51
C ILE A 43 12.30 -8.01 -11.24
N VAL A 44 12.77 -9.06 -10.57
CA VAL A 44 11.93 -10.21 -10.18
C VAL A 44 12.00 -10.40 -8.67
N ALA A 45 10.88 -10.18 -8.00
CA ALA A 45 10.77 -10.41 -6.56
C ALA A 45 10.66 -11.91 -6.24
N VAL A 46 11.13 -12.27 -5.06
CA VAL A 46 11.03 -13.63 -4.53
C VAL A 46 10.17 -13.64 -3.26
N THR A 47 9.52 -14.76 -2.99
CA THR A 47 8.74 -14.92 -1.76
C THR A 47 9.63 -14.88 -0.52
N SER A 48 9.14 -14.28 0.58
CA SER A 48 9.82 -14.28 1.88
C SER A 48 9.03 -15.11 2.90
N PRO A 49 9.25 -16.45 2.92
CA PRO A 49 8.47 -17.35 3.75
C PRO A 49 8.57 -17.08 5.24
N LYS A 50 9.74 -16.66 5.74
CA LYS A 50 9.92 -16.36 7.16
C LYS A 50 9.04 -15.21 7.62
N TRP A 51 8.96 -14.14 6.84
CA TRP A 51 8.07 -13.01 7.11
C TRP A 51 6.61 -13.42 6.99
N SER A 52 6.24 -14.20 5.98
CA SER A 52 4.87 -14.70 5.81
C SER A 52 4.42 -15.61 6.95
N GLN A 53 5.33 -16.43 7.51
CA GLN A 53 5.05 -17.33 8.65
C GLN A 53 4.84 -16.58 9.96
N LEU A 54 5.37 -15.36 10.12
CA LEU A 54 5.19 -14.53 11.31
C LEU A 54 3.70 -14.29 11.61
N PHE A 55 2.87 -14.22 10.58
CA PHE A 55 1.44 -13.95 10.61
C PHE A 55 0.56 -15.21 10.52
N ILE A 56 1.13 -16.39 10.64
CA ILE A 56 0.36 -17.65 10.81
C ILE A 56 0.14 -17.86 12.29
N LYS A 57 -1.10 -17.66 12.73
CA LYS A 57 -1.52 -17.83 14.14
C LYS A 57 -2.80 -18.64 14.16
N ASN A 58 -2.95 -19.50 15.15
CA ASN A 58 -4.12 -20.35 15.33
C ASN A 58 -5.01 -19.88 16.51
N GLU A 59 -4.55 -18.88 17.26
CA GLU A 59 -5.24 -18.35 18.43
C GLU A 59 -5.02 -16.83 18.55
N GLY A 60 -6.04 -16.12 19.01
CA GLY A 60 -6.07 -14.68 19.11
C GLY A 60 -6.23 -14.03 17.74
N TRP A 61 -5.32 -13.17 17.33
CA TRP A 61 -5.24 -12.62 15.98
C TRP A 61 -4.79 -13.73 15.02
N PHE A 62 -5.58 -14.03 13.98
CA PHE A 62 -5.17 -15.01 12.97
C PHE A 62 -5.35 -14.53 11.53
N GLY A 63 -5.83 -13.31 11.30
CA GLY A 63 -5.94 -12.71 9.99
C GLY A 63 -6.20 -11.21 10.04
N GLY A 64 -5.82 -10.50 8.99
CA GLY A 64 -6.05 -9.07 8.85
C GLY A 64 -5.40 -8.52 7.60
N ASP A 65 -5.95 -7.43 7.09
CA ASP A 65 -5.45 -6.69 5.95
C ASP A 65 -4.93 -5.30 6.32
N GLY A 66 -4.59 -4.49 5.30
CA GLY A 66 -3.95 -3.20 5.47
C GLY A 66 -2.44 -3.36 5.64
N ILE A 67 -2.00 -3.66 6.82
CA ILE A 67 -0.61 -3.89 7.25
C ILE A 67 0.39 -2.81 6.79
N PHE A 68 0.27 -1.60 7.34
CA PHE A 68 1.36 -0.62 7.27
C PHE A 68 2.33 -0.85 8.43
N GLY A 69 3.62 -0.67 8.18
CA GLY A 69 4.67 -0.89 9.18
C GLY A 69 5.36 0.42 9.55
N ILE A 70 5.23 0.85 10.79
CA ILE A 70 5.69 2.13 11.31
C ILE A 70 6.82 1.90 12.33
N PRO A 71 8.06 2.34 12.09
CA PRO A 71 9.11 2.29 13.09
C PRO A 71 8.82 3.29 14.22
N MET A 72 8.69 2.80 15.46
CA MET A 72 8.29 3.62 16.60
C MET A 72 9.37 4.61 17.08
N ASP A 73 10.57 4.52 16.55
CA ASP A 73 11.64 5.50 16.73
C ASP A 73 11.68 6.56 15.60
N GLY A 74 10.74 6.49 14.64
CA GLY A 74 10.61 7.39 13.51
C GLY A 74 11.68 7.27 12.44
N LYS A 75 12.50 6.20 12.49
CA LYS A 75 13.59 5.97 11.53
C LYS A 75 13.10 5.19 10.31
N GLU A 76 12.32 5.84 9.47
CA GLU A 76 11.63 5.22 8.33
C GLU A 76 12.56 4.55 7.32
N PHE A 77 13.76 5.14 7.10
CA PHE A 77 14.70 4.70 6.07
C PHE A 77 16.04 4.19 6.64
N VAL A 78 16.11 4.01 7.95
CA VAL A 78 17.28 3.41 8.61
C VAL A 78 16.97 1.95 8.90
N ALA A 79 17.91 1.06 8.55
CA ALA A 79 17.75 -0.37 8.78
C ALA A 79 17.47 -0.67 10.26
N ALA A 80 16.45 -1.48 10.50
CA ALA A 80 16.05 -1.89 11.83
C ALA A 80 17.17 -2.64 12.56
N THR A 81 17.20 -2.49 13.88
CA THR A 81 18.13 -3.15 14.80
C THR A 81 17.36 -4.10 15.73
N ASP A 82 18.08 -4.80 16.60
CA ASP A 82 17.45 -5.68 17.60
C ASP A 82 16.62 -4.89 18.64
N SER A 83 16.82 -3.58 18.76
CA SER A 83 16.04 -2.68 19.63
C SER A 83 14.89 -1.95 18.93
N THR A 84 14.79 -2.01 17.61
CA THR A 84 13.73 -1.38 16.85
C THR A 84 12.38 -2.00 17.23
N VAL A 85 11.36 -1.14 17.34
CA VAL A 85 9.96 -1.55 17.53
C VAL A 85 9.19 -1.11 16.30
N THR A 86 8.55 -2.05 15.60
CA THR A 86 7.67 -1.75 14.47
C THR A 86 6.22 -1.96 14.90
N LEU A 87 5.40 -0.95 14.70
CA LEU A 87 3.95 -1.04 14.81
C LEU A 87 3.38 -1.42 13.43
N PHE A 88 2.66 -2.53 13.35
CA PHE A 88 1.84 -2.88 12.20
C PHE A 88 0.39 -2.45 12.45
N THR A 89 -0.20 -1.66 11.56
CA THR A 89 -1.63 -1.35 11.57
C THR A 89 -2.39 -2.34 10.70
N PHE A 90 -3.58 -2.74 11.13
CA PHE A 90 -4.47 -3.61 10.36
C PHE A 90 -5.83 -2.95 10.20
N GLY A 91 -6.45 -3.17 9.05
CA GLY A 91 -7.87 -2.96 8.80
C GLY A 91 -8.72 -4.08 9.40
N ASP A 92 -9.64 -4.64 8.62
CA ASP A 92 -10.46 -5.75 9.08
C ASP A 92 -9.61 -6.91 9.61
N THR A 93 -9.96 -7.40 10.79
CA THR A 93 -9.12 -8.30 11.57
C THR A 93 -9.92 -9.45 12.13
N MET A 94 -9.43 -10.67 11.96
CA MET A 94 -10.02 -11.90 12.48
C MET A 94 -9.43 -12.23 13.83
N ILE A 95 -10.29 -12.36 14.84
CA ILE A 95 -9.92 -12.72 16.23
C ILE A 95 -10.69 -13.98 16.64
N GLY A 96 -9.98 -14.98 17.12
CA GLY A 96 -10.60 -16.26 17.53
C GLY A 96 -9.59 -17.40 17.62
N HIS A 97 -10.03 -18.61 17.30
CA HIS A 97 -9.18 -19.78 17.27
C HIS A 97 -9.59 -20.76 16.18
N HIS A 98 -8.65 -21.55 15.68
CA HIS A 98 -8.89 -22.60 14.70
C HIS A 98 -7.84 -23.72 14.82
N ASP A 99 -8.11 -24.90 14.22
CA ASP A 99 -7.22 -26.05 14.25
C ASP A 99 -6.12 -26.05 13.15
N GLY A 100 -6.09 -24.99 12.34
CA GLY A 100 -5.17 -24.86 11.19
C GLY A 100 -5.70 -25.45 9.88
N GLN A 101 -6.83 -26.16 9.89
CA GLN A 101 -7.44 -26.80 8.72
C GLN A 101 -8.83 -26.26 8.42
N SER A 102 -9.58 -25.92 9.45
CA SER A 102 -10.95 -25.41 9.35
C SER A 102 -11.26 -24.39 10.44
N LEU A 103 -12.28 -23.60 10.20
CA LEU A 103 -12.78 -22.60 11.13
C LEU A 103 -14.28 -22.79 11.29
N GLN A 104 -14.78 -22.70 12.55
CA GLN A 104 -16.21 -22.73 12.81
C GLN A 104 -16.73 -21.29 13.00
N PRO A 105 -17.95 -20.97 12.54
CA PRO A 105 -18.51 -19.62 12.64
C PRO A 105 -18.57 -19.05 14.06
N GLU A 106 -18.73 -19.90 15.08
CA GLU A 106 -18.78 -19.53 16.50
C GLU A 106 -17.42 -19.27 17.14
N ASP A 107 -16.32 -19.69 16.50
CA ASP A 107 -14.97 -19.65 17.07
C ASP A 107 -14.22 -18.35 16.78
N PHE A 108 -14.83 -17.43 16.04
CA PHE A 108 -14.20 -16.17 15.67
C PHE A 108 -15.19 -15.04 15.52
N LEU A 109 -14.61 -13.85 15.43
CA LEU A 109 -15.32 -12.64 15.00
C LEU A 109 -14.37 -11.75 14.19
N MET A 110 -14.94 -10.86 13.38
CA MET A 110 -14.21 -9.82 12.67
C MET A 110 -14.36 -8.48 13.40
N ILE A 111 -13.26 -7.77 13.58
CA ILE A 111 -13.21 -6.40 14.06
C ILE A 111 -12.57 -5.51 12.98
N ASN A 112 -12.83 -4.20 12.98
CA ASN A 112 -12.45 -3.34 11.86
C ASN A 112 -11.03 -2.79 11.94
N ASN A 113 -10.34 -2.93 13.08
CA ASN A 113 -8.91 -2.59 13.17
C ASN A 113 -8.26 -3.19 14.42
N SER A 114 -6.98 -3.48 14.28
CA SER A 114 -6.08 -3.91 15.34
C SER A 114 -4.65 -3.43 15.04
N VAL A 115 -3.71 -3.71 15.94
CA VAL A 115 -2.29 -3.48 15.70
C VAL A 115 -1.45 -4.67 16.11
N GLY A 116 -0.31 -4.85 15.45
CA GLY A 116 0.76 -5.76 15.84
C GLY A 116 2.00 -4.97 16.28
N ILE A 117 2.72 -5.43 17.28
CA ILE A 117 3.98 -4.83 17.72
C ILE A 117 5.07 -5.88 17.59
N LEU A 118 6.00 -5.65 16.67
CA LEU A 118 7.20 -6.46 16.48
C LEU A 118 8.40 -5.79 17.17
N LYS A 119 9.16 -6.55 17.94
CA LYS A 119 10.45 -6.13 18.54
C LYS A 119 11.59 -6.77 17.79
N GLY A 120 12.57 -5.94 17.39
CA GLY A 120 13.73 -6.37 16.62
C GLY A 120 13.51 -6.31 15.11
N LYS A 121 14.53 -6.71 14.38
CA LYS A 121 14.64 -6.63 12.91
C LYS A 121 14.26 -7.93 12.18
N GLU A 122 14.12 -9.02 12.91
CA GLU A 122 13.91 -10.35 12.35
C GLU A 122 12.45 -10.82 12.57
N PRO A 123 11.88 -11.58 11.63
CA PRO A 123 10.53 -12.15 11.76
C PRO A 123 10.53 -13.32 12.77
N ASN A 124 10.53 -13.00 14.05
CA ASN A 124 10.45 -13.97 15.12
C ASN A 124 9.06 -13.96 15.77
N ALA A 125 8.39 -15.11 15.79
CA ALA A 125 7.05 -15.27 16.32
C ALA A 125 6.92 -14.94 17.81
N ASP A 126 8.00 -15.05 18.59
CA ASP A 126 8.06 -14.71 20.02
C ASP A 126 8.17 -13.20 20.26
N ASN A 127 8.52 -12.44 19.22
CA ASN A 127 8.75 -11.00 19.29
C ASN A 127 7.58 -10.15 18.78
N ILE A 128 6.51 -10.77 18.28
CA ILE A 128 5.32 -10.05 17.82
C ILE A 128 4.14 -10.31 18.77
N THR A 129 3.46 -9.22 19.12
CA THR A 129 2.22 -9.26 19.90
C THR A 129 1.12 -8.51 19.16
N PHE A 130 -0.11 -8.99 19.25
CA PHE A 130 -1.26 -8.35 18.60
C PHE A 130 -2.18 -7.76 19.66
N HIS A 131 -2.80 -6.60 19.35
CA HIS A 131 -3.59 -5.84 20.30
C HIS A 131 -4.89 -5.34 19.67
N TRP A 132 -5.97 -5.51 20.43
CA TRP A 132 -7.31 -5.00 20.17
C TRP A 132 -7.93 -4.55 21.49
N LYS A 133 -9.14 -3.99 21.48
CA LYS A 133 -9.91 -3.76 22.71
C LYS A 133 -10.75 -4.97 23.07
N GLU A 134 -11.08 -5.08 24.36
CA GLU A 134 -12.05 -6.04 24.85
C GLU A 134 -13.20 -5.33 25.56
N SER A 135 -14.40 -5.87 25.42
CA SER A 135 -15.55 -5.45 26.24
C SER A 135 -15.52 -6.11 27.62
N GLU A 136 -16.41 -5.70 28.52
CA GLU A 136 -16.58 -6.32 29.85
C GLU A 136 -16.82 -7.83 29.80
N GLY A 137 -17.38 -8.38 28.70
CA GLY A 137 -17.55 -9.81 28.44
C GLY A 137 -16.37 -10.45 27.69
N GLN A 138 -15.20 -9.83 27.62
CA GLN A 138 -14.00 -10.30 26.90
C GLN A 138 -14.20 -10.47 25.38
N GLN A 139 -15.24 -9.88 24.81
CA GLN A 139 -15.44 -9.87 23.37
C GLN A 139 -14.51 -8.86 22.71
N ALA A 140 -13.77 -9.29 21.68
CA ALA A 140 -12.86 -8.43 20.94
C ALA A 140 -13.61 -7.27 20.24
N LYS A 141 -12.97 -6.09 20.22
CA LYS A 141 -13.46 -4.85 19.57
C LYS A 141 -12.30 -4.12 18.89
N ALA A 142 -12.63 -3.35 17.87
CA ALA A 142 -11.67 -2.46 17.21
C ALA A 142 -10.96 -1.54 18.20
N LEU A 143 -9.67 -1.29 17.99
CA LEU A 143 -8.87 -0.34 18.79
C LEU A 143 -9.40 1.07 18.65
N PHE A 144 -9.72 1.48 17.43
CA PHE A 144 -10.17 2.82 17.11
C PHE A 144 -11.58 2.75 16.52
N LYS A 145 -12.45 3.61 17.01
CA LYS A 145 -13.79 3.81 16.48
C LYS A 145 -14.00 5.29 16.23
N PRO A 146 -14.60 5.70 15.10
CA PRO A 146 -14.88 7.10 14.82
C PRO A 146 -15.67 7.78 15.94
N LYS A 147 -15.18 8.94 16.39
CA LYS A 147 -15.79 9.79 17.42
C LYS A 147 -15.68 11.28 17.06
N THR A 148 -15.47 11.56 15.81
CA THR A 148 -15.39 12.92 15.28
C THR A 148 -16.79 13.49 15.04
N PRO A 149 -16.97 14.82 14.87
CA PRO A 149 -18.28 15.45 14.74
C PRO A 149 -19.16 14.89 13.63
N ASN A 150 -18.57 14.45 12.50
CA ASN A 150 -19.29 13.88 11.35
C ASN A 150 -19.51 12.37 11.43
N SER A 151 -19.01 11.71 12.49
CA SER A 151 -19.17 10.26 12.69
C SER A 151 -20.59 9.89 13.01
N ARG A 152 -21.06 8.73 12.52
CA ARG A 152 -22.34 8.11 12.85
C ARG A 152 -22.13 6.87 13.75
N PRO A 153 -23.18 6.40 14.45
CA PRO A 153 -23.04 5.31 15.45
C PRO A 153 -22.43 4.01 14.93
N HIS A 154 -22.62 3.67 13.66
CA HIS A 154 -22.18 2.41 13.04
C HIS A 154 -20.93 2.60 12.13
N ASP A 155 -20.42 3.82 12.01
CA ASP A 155 -19.18 4.05 11.28
C ASP A 155 -18.02 3.33 12.00
N TYR A 156 -17.06 2.86 11.20
CA TYR A 156 -15.85 2.19 11.69
C TYR A 156 -14.63 2.75 10.95
N TYR A 157 -13.42 2.44 11.43
CA TYR A 157 -12.18 2.84 10.77
C TYR A 157 -11.49 1.66 10.11
N TRP A 158 -11.03 1.88 8.88
CA TRP A 158 -9.83 1.23 8.36
C TRP A 158 -8.64 2.14 8.60
N LEU A 159 -7.49 1.55 8.97
CA LEU A 159 -6.28 2.30 9.24
C LEU A 159 -5.45 2.41 7.97
N GLY A 160 -4.97 3.61 7.69
CA GLY A 160 -4.01 3.91 6.64
C GLY A 160 -2.58 3.88 7.16
N ASP A 161 -1.70 4.55 6.43
CA ASP A 161 -0.31 4.72 6.80
C ASP A 161 -0.14 5.67 7.98
N GLY A 162 1.03 5.63 8.61
CA GLY A 162 1.36 6.45 9.77
C GLY A 162 2.85 6.63 9.96
N PHE A 163 3.22 7.49 10.89
CA PHE A 163 4.61 7.79 11.22
C PHE A 163 4.72 8.42 12.61
N VAL A 164 5.93 8.43 13.17
CA VAL A 164 6.24 9.19 14.40
C VAL A 164 6.81 10.55 14.01
N ASN A 165 6.19 11.63 14.50
CA ASN A 165 6.57 13.01 14.17
C ASN A 165 7.79 13.48 15.00
N THR A 166 8.96 12.90 14.76
CA THR A 166 10.18 13.08 15.54
C THR A 166 10.73 14.51 15.53
N GLU A 167 10.49 15.27 14.46
CA GLU A 167 10.91 16.69 14.37
C GLU A 167 9.82 17.68 14.79
N GLY A 168 8.67 17.17 15.25
CA GLY A 168 7.56 17.95 15.79
C GLY A 168 7.31 17.63 17.26
N ASP A 169 6.16 17.03 17.54
CA ASP A 169 5.67 16.75 18.90
C ASP A 169 5.96 15.32 19.37
N GLU A 170 6.68 14.54 18.60
CA GLU A 170 7.06 13.13 18.83
C GLU A 170 5.86 12.18 19.02
N ASN A 171 4.65 12.58 18.68
CA ASN A 171 3.48 11.71 18.70
C ASN A 171 3.49 10.76 17.48
N LEU A 172 2.84 9.62 17.65
CA LEU A 172 2.50 8.73 16.55
C LEU A 172 1.23 9.27 15.86
N TYR A 173 1.28 9.40 14.56
CA TYR A 173 0.15 9.77 13.72
C TYR A 173 -0.20 8.62 12.79
N VAL A 174 -1.50 8.32 12.67
CA VAL A 174 -2.02 7.29 11.77
C VAL A 174 -3.22 7.84 11.02
N PHE A 175 -3.20 7.78 9.71
CA PHE A 175 -4.38 8.07 8.91
C PHE A 175 -5.44 6.99 9.14
N ALA A 176 -6.69 7.42 9.20
CA ALA A 176 -7.81 6.52 9.44
C ALA A 176 -8.99 6.91 8.55
N TYR A 177 -9.55 5.94 7.87
CA TYR A 177 -10.64 6.12 6.93
C TYR A 177 -11.94 5.74 7.59
N PRO A 178 -12.83 6.70 7.92
CA PRO A 178 -14.17 6.38 8.38
C PRO A 178 -14.97 5.76 7.24
N VAL A 179 -15.48 4.57 7.50
CA VAL A 179 -16.26 3.75 6.58
C VAL A 179 -17.68 3.61 7.11
N ARG A 180 -18.63 3.64 6.21
CA ARG A 180 -20.06 3.56 6.48
C ARG A 180 -20.71 2.48 5.63
N GLU A 181 -21.55 1.64 6.25
CA GLU A 181 -22.38 0.69 5.53
C GLU A 181 -23.49 1.39 4.76
N LYS A 182 -23.84 0.83 3.60
CA LYS A 182 -24.95 1.26 2.75
C LYS A 182 -26.07 0.23 2.77
N ASP A 183 -27.32 0.70 2.67
CA ASP A 183 -28.51 -0.15 2.55
C ASP A 183 -28.63 -0.82 1.17
N THR A 184 -27.80 -0.44 0.20
CA THR A 184 -27.85 -0.95 -1.17
C THR A 184 -26.53 -1.54 -1.58
N THR A 185 -26.57 -2.71 -2.22
CA THR A 185 -25.39 -3.30 -2.87
C THR A 185 -24.86 -2.36 -3.94
N GLY A 186 -23.65 -1.83 -3.74
CA GLY A 186 -22.93 -1.03 -4.72
C GLY A 186 -22.42 -1.86 -5.91
N ILE A 187 -21.85 -1.18 -6.90
CA ILE A 187 -21.14 -1.82 -8.02
C ILE A 187 -19.97 -2.65 -7.41
N GLY A 188 -19.88 -3.92 -7.76
CA GLY A 188 -18.85 -4.83 -7.22
C GLY A 188 -19.23 -5.62 -5.96
N GLY A 189 -20.50 -5.49 -5.47
CA GLY A 189 -20.98 -6.28 -4.33
C GLY A 189 -20.61 -5.74 -2.94
N PHE A 190 -19.94 -4.59 -2.87
CA PHE A 190 -19.58 -3.96 -1.60
C PHE A 190 -20.67 -3.01 -1.11
N ASN A 191 -21.08 -3.19 0.15
CA ASN A 191 -22.14 -2.42 0.80
C ASN A 191 -21.60 -1.32 1.71
N PHE A 192 -20.45 -0.75 1.40
CA PHE A 192 -19.82 0.30 2.19
C PHE A 192 -19.28 1.43 1.33
N GLU A 193 -18.99 2.56 1.98
CA GLU A 193 -18.29 3.70 1.38
C GLU A 193 -17.36 4.35 2.40
N GLN A 194 -16.24 4.84 1.93
CA GLN A 194 -15.43 5.78 2.70
C GLN A 194 -16.14 7.13 2.74
N VAL A 195 -16.19 7.76 3.92
CA VAL A 195 -16.92 9.03 4.13
C VAL A 195 -16.03 10.16 4.63
N GLY A 196 -14.72 9.98 4.64
CA GLY A 196 -13.77 10.99 5.08
C GLY A 196 -12.34 10.46 5.17
N VAL A 197 -11.46 11.31 5.63
CA VAL A 197 -10.09 11.00 6.07
C VAL A 197 -9.88 11.66 7.42
N ASN A 198 -9.51 10.91 8.42
CA ASN A 198 -9.19 11.38 9.75
C ASN A 198 -7.72 11.11 10.08
N LEU A 199 -7.17 11.87 11.01
CA LEU A 199 -5.84 11.69 11.55
C LEU A 199 -5.95 11.32 13.03
N LEU A 200 -5.47 10.13 13.41
CA LEU A 200 -5.33 9.70 14.79
C LEU A 200 -4.00 10.24 15.32
N GLN A 201 -4.04 10.96 16.42
CA GLN A 201 -2.87 11.42 17.16
C GLN A 201 -2.77 10.60 18.44
N ILE A 202 -1.71 9.84 18.57
CA ILE A 202 -1.43 8.94 19.68
C ILE A 202 -0.22 9.51 20.44
N PRO A 203 -0.37 9.89 21.73
CA PRO A 203 0.71 10.51 22.48
C PRO A 203 1.97 9.65 22.53
N LYS A 204 3.13 10.30 22.51
CA LYS A 204 4.43 9.65 22.77
C LYS A 204 4.33 8.84 24.08
N ASN A 205 4.83 7.64 24.10
CA ASN A 205 4.77 6.68 25.21
C ASN A 205 3.38 6.09 25.51
N SER A 206 2.34 6.39 24.74
CA SER A 206 1.10 5.66 24.83
C SER A 206 1.30 4.19 24.45
N THR A 207 0.52 3.33 25.08
CA THR A 207 0.58 1.88 24.81
C THR A 207 -0.81 1.34 24.45
N PRO A 208 -0.90 0.23 23.71
CA PRO A 208 -2.20 -0.38 23.45
C PRO A 208 -2.99 -0.63 24.74
N PRO A 209 -4.30 -0.34 24.76
CA PRO A 209 -5.16 -0.05 23.61
C PRO A 209 -5.30 1.45 23.26
N TYR A 210 -4.30 2.30 23.52
CA TYR A 210 -4.21 3.72 23.10
C TYR A 210 -5.46 4.54 23.48
N LEU A 211 -5.89 4.45 24.73
CA LEU A 211 -7.13 5.09 25.20
C LEU A 211 -7.07 6.62 25.22
N ASP A 212 -5.87 7.17 25.19
CA ASP A 212 -5.53 8.60 25.26
C ASP A 212 -5.34 9.26 23.88
N HIS A 213 -5.60 8.50 22.78
CA HIS A 213 -5.53 9.07 21.43
C HIS A 213 -6.59 10.14 21.20
N THR A 214 -6.28 11.10 20.35
CA THR A 214 -7.22 12.09 19.82
C THR A 214 -7.49 11.82 18.33
N GLN A 215 -8.61 12.35 17.83
CA GLN A 215 -9.05 12.15 16.44
C GLN A 215 -9.34 13.51 15.83
N LEU A 216 -8.73 13.79 14.67
CA LEU A 216 -8.88 15.02 13.93
C LEU A 216 -9.55 14.70 12.59
N GLU A 217 -10.64 15.37 12.26
CA GLU A 217 -11.17 15.38 10.90
C GLU A 217 -10.25 16.21 10.02
N THR A 218 -9.92 15.69 8.85
CA THR A 218 -9.09 16.40 7.87
C THR A 218 -9.93 16.86 6.68
N PRO A 219 -9.54 17.89 5.95
CA PRO A 219 -10.18 18.28 4.69
C PRO A 219 -9.72 17.43 3.49
N PHE A 220 -9.02 16.34 3.71
CA PHE A 220 -8.26 15.58 2.72
C PHE A 220 -9.05 14.44 2.06
N PHE A 221 -10.35 14.63 1.92
CA PHE A 221 -11.25 13.69 1.23
C PHE A 221 -12.19 14.44 0.29
N ASP A 222 -12.22 14.02 -0.97
CA ASP A 222 -13.24 14.44 -1.93
C ASP A 222 -14.06 13.24 -2.39
N SER A 223 -15.35 13.25 -2.10
CA SER A 223 -16.27 12.16 -2.43
C SER A 223 -16.59 12.07 -3.93
N ALA A 224 -16.43 13.14 -4.70
CA ALA A 224 -16.74 13.17 -6.13
C ALA A 224 -15.68 12.42 -6.95
N THR A 225 -14.41 12.62 -6.61
CA THR A 225 -13.26 11.97 -7.22
C THR A 225 -12.74 10.78 -6.40
N GLN A 226 -13.33 10.53 -5.21
CA GLN A 226 -12.80 9.58 -4.23
C GLN A 226 -11.33 9.85 -3.89
N THR A 227 -10.93 11.12 -3.89
CA THR A 227 -9.59 11.52 -3.46
C THR A 227 -9.45 11.29 -1.96
N SER A 228 -8.40 10.56 -1.56
CA SER A 228 -8.19 10.16 -0.18
C SER A 228 -6.70 10.15 0.14
N PHE A 229 -6.24 11.07 0.99
CA PHE A 229 -4.85 11.15 1.46
C PHE A 229 -4.58 10.17 2.59
N GLY A 230 -3.31 9.78 2.77
CA GLY A 230 -2.86 8.82 3.79
C GLY A 230 -2.63 7.40 3.26
N SER A 231 -2.64 7.21 1.94
CA SER A 231 -2.39 5.91 1.28
C SER A 231 -0.93 5.49 1.33
N ALA A 232 -0.01 6.45 1.46
CA ALA A 232 1.41 6.28 1.74
C ALA A 232 1.96 7.58 2.34
N ILE A 233 3.02 7.45 3.15
CA ILE A 233 3.73 8.57 3.76
C ILE A 233 5.21 8.43 3.47
N TYR A 234 5.88 9.56 3.22
CA TYR A 234 7.32 9.66 3.14
C TYR A 234 7.80 10.80 4.04
N VAL A 235 8.45 10.45 5.14
CA VAL A 235 8.99 11.42 6.10
C VAL A 235 10.35 11.89 5.60
N ASN A 236 10.38 13.02 4.88
CA ASN A 236 11.60 13.53 4.24
C ASN A 236 12.42 14.41 5.20
N THR A 237 12.77 13.83 6.36
CA THR A 237 13.53 14.49 7.41
C THR A 237 14.86 13.79 7.68
N GLU A 238 15.80 14.51 8.29
CA GLU A 238 17.11 13.96 8.67
C GLU A 238 16.93 12.86 9.73
N SER A 239 16.03 13.05 10.69
CA SER A 239 15.76 12.08 11.77
C SER A 239 15.17 10.77 11.24
N ALA A 240 14.38 10.80 10.17
CA ALA A 240 13.85 9.61 9.51
C ALA A 240 14.89 8.84 8.69
N GLY A 241 16.07 9.43 8.46
CA GLY A 241 17.13 8.85 7.63
C GLY A 241 16.87 9.01 6.14
N ALA A 242 16.11 10.03 5.72
CA ALA A 242 15.90 10.33 4.32
C ALA A 242 17.24 10.67 3.63
N PRO A 243 17.49 10.20 2.40
CA PRO A 243 18.79 10.43 1.73
C PRO A 243 19.00 11.88 1.29
N ASP A 244 17.92 12.61 1.00
CA ASP A 244 17.94 14.03 0.60
C ASP A 244 16.83 14.79 1.35
N PRO A 245 17.02 15.05 2.66
CA PRO A 245 15.97 15.62 3.51
C PRO A 245 15.72 17.10 3.20
N ASP A 246 14.44 17.45 3.00
CA ASP A 246 13.97 18.84 2.84
C ASP A 246 13.13 19.33 4.05
N GLY A 247 13.00 18.49 5.07
CA GLY A 247 12.30 18.79 6.33
C GLY A 247 10.78 18.63 6.25
N HIS A 248 10.20 18.13 5.15
CA HIS A 248 8.75 17.95 5.01
C HIS A 248 8.31 16.50 5.22
N ILE A 249 7.06 16.35 5.60
CA ILE A 249 6.33 15.10 5.55
C ILE A 249 5.50 15.12 4.28
N TYR A 250 5.72 14.14 3.39
CA TYR A 250 4.97 13.95 2.17
C TYR A 250 3.89 12.90 2.41
N THR A 251 2.67 13.21 1.98
CA THR A 251 1.51 12.32 2.10
C THR A 251 0.90 12.12 0.74
N TYR A 252 0.72 10.87 0.35
CA TYR A 252 0.17 10.51 -0.94
C TYR A 252 -1.29 10.15 -0.83
N ALA A 253 -2.03 10.47 -1.89
CA ALA A 253 -3.44 10.16 -2.03
C ALA A 253 -3.69 9.34 -3.28
N VAL A 254 -4.78 8.59 -3.25
CA VAL A 254 -5.39 8.05 -4.46
C VAL A 254 -6.53 8.95 -4.89
N SER A 255 -6.77 9.02 -6.20
CA SER A 255 -7.90 9.74 -6.78
C SER A 255 -8.40 9.01 -8.02
N ASN A 256 -9.73 8.89 -8.17
CA ASN A 256 -10.37 8.32 -9.36
C ASN A 256 -10.75 9.44 -10.31
N GLN A 257 -9.83 9.81 -11.18
CA GLN A 257 -10.03 10.82 -12.22
C GLN A 257 -9.72 10.24 -13.59
N GLU A 258 -10.30 10.79 -14.64
CA GLU A 258 -10.03 10.38 -16.03
C GLU A 258 -10.21 8.87 -16.31
N GLY A 259 -11.03 8.18 -15.49
CA GLY A 259 -11.30 6.73 -15.65
C GLY A 259 -10.16 5.83 -15.16
N THR A 260 -9.16 6.37 -14.47
CA THR A 260 -8.08 5.61 -13.82
C THR A 260 -7.93 6.04 -12.36
N LYS A 261 -7.21 5.21 -11.59
CA LYS A 261 -6.78 5.55 -10.24
C LYS A 261 -5.38 6.13 -10.29
N GLY A 262 -5.25 7.40 -9.93
CA GLY A 262 -4.01 8.14 -9.95
C GLY A 262 -3.46 8.45 -8.56
N LEU A 263 -2.18 8.78 -8.52
CA LEU A 263 -1.44 9.19 -7.34
C LEU A 263 -1.35 10.71 -7.29
N LEU A 264 -1.74 11.32 -6.18
CA LEU A 264 -1.53 12.72 -5.85
C LEU A 264 -0.56 12.83 -4.68
N VAL A 265 0.03 14.01 -4.47
CA VAL A 265 0.93 14.25 -3.34
C VAL A 265 0.71 15.61 -2.71
N ALA A 266 0.76 15.63 -1.38
CA ALA A 266 0.79 16.82 -0.54
C ALA A 266 2.01 16.79 0.37
N ARG A 267 2.38 17.95 0.93
CA ARG A 267 3.43 18.03 1.94
C ARG A 267 3.12 19.06 3.03
N VAL A 268 3.73 18.88 4.19
CA VAL A 268 3.63 19.78 5.33
C VAL A 268 4.92 19.72 6.14
N LEU A 269 5.25 20.82 6.85
CA LEU A 269 6.32 20.79 7.85
C LEU A 269 5.82 20.11 9.15
N PRO A 270 6.70 19.38 9.88
CA PRO A 270 6.35 18.63 11.09
C PRO A 270 5.58 19.43 12.15
N GLU A 271 5.94 20.69 12.39
CA GLU A 271 5.30 21.57 13.37
C GLU A 271 3.89 22.04 12.94
N TYR A 272 3.53 21.87 11.67
CA TYR A 272 2.21 22.25 11.13
C TYR A 272 1.33 21.08 10.78
N LEU A 273 1.71 19.85 11.13
CA LEU A 273 1.01 18.64 10.73
C LEU A 273 -0.50 18.68 10.99
N THR A 274 -0.92 19.18 12.16
CA THR A 274 -2.33 19.29 12.56
C THR A 274 -2.99 20.64 12.18
N LYS A 275 -2.27 21.50 11.49
CA LYS A 275 -2.76 22.79 10.96
C LYS A 275 -2.99 22.63 9.47
N PHE A 276 -4.17 22.15 9.11
CA PHE A 276 -4.47 21.72 7.74
C PHE A 276 -4.41 22.83 6.68
N ASP A 277 -4.49 24.09 7.08
CA ASP A 277 -4.28 25.29 6.25
C ASP A 277 -2.81 25.53 5.86
N HIS A 278 -1.86 24.81 6.46
CA HIS A 278 -0.44 24.86 6.11
C HIS A 278 -0.02 23.78 5.11
N TRP A 279 -0.89 22.86 4.78
CA TRP A 279 -0.59 21.81 3.81
C TRP A 279 -0.53 22.38 2.40
N LYS A 280 0.35 21.82 1.57
CA LYS A 280 0.53 22.21 0.17
C LYS A 280 0.39 20.98 -0.72
N PHE A 281 -0.22 21.19 -1.86
CA PHE A 281 -0.54 20.16 -2.85
C PHE A 281 0.23 20.42 -4.13
N TRP A 282 0.72 19.37 -4.79
CA TRP A 282 1.52 19.49 -6.00
C TRP A 282 0.64 19.61 -7.24
N ASN A 283 0.76 20.76 -7.98
CA ASN A 283 -0.03 21.01 -9.18
C ASN A 283 0.74 20.74 -10.50
N GLY A 284 1.93 20.10 -10.40
CA GLY A 284 2.79 19.82 -11.56
C GLY A 284 3.88 20.86 -11.80
N GLN A 285 3.79 22.00 -11.14
CA GLN A 285 4.76 23.09 -11.28
C GLN A 285 5.15 23.68 -9.90
N ASP A 286 4.13 23.95 -9.06
CA ASP A 286 4.29 24.59 -7.76
C ASP A 286 3.51 23.86 -6.67
N TRP A 287 3.83 24.18 -5.41
CA TRP A 287 3.10 23.76 -4.22
C TRP A 287 2.01 24.78 -3.88
N VAL A 288 0.75 24.41 -4.10
CA VAL A 288 -0.45 25.24 -3.92
C VAL A 288 -1.22 24.92 -2.65
N GLU A 289 -2.18 25.78 -2.28
CA GLU A 289 -2.99 25.62 -1.06
C GLU A 289 -4.22 24.75 -1.29
N GLU A 290 -4.76 24.74 -2.50
CA GLU A 290 -6.02 24.09 -2.82
C GLU A 290 -5.78 22.65 -3.28
N MET A 291 -6.43 21.69 -2.59
CA MET A 291 -6.31 20.25 -2.88
C MET A 291 -6.80 19.92 -4.30
N GLU A 292 -7.80 20.64 -4.78
CA GLU A 292 -8.44 20.44 -6.09
C GLU A 292 -7.51 20.78 -7.25
N GLU A 293 -6.45 21.54 -7.02
CA GLU A 293 -5.42 21.86 -8.02
C GLU A 293 -4.34 20.77 -8.14
N ALA A 294 -4.36 19.76 -7.24
CA ALA A 294 -3.39 18.67 -7.29
C ALA A 294 -3.54 17.85 -8.57
N ILE A 295 -2.41 17.47 -9.19
CA ILE A 295 -2.41 16.62 -10.38
C ILE A 295 -1.94 15.21 -10.10
N MET A 296 -2.31 14.28 -10.96
CA MET A 296 -1.79 12.91 -10.93
C MET A 296 -0.32 12.86 -11.33
N ILE A 297 0.51 12.26 -10.48
CA ILE A 297 1.95 12.05 -10.71
C ILE A 297 2.29 10.61 -11.11
N ALA A 298 1.36 9.66 -10.92
CA ALA A 298 1.41 8.29 -11.41
C ALA A 298 -0.01 7.78 -11.67
N LYS A 299 -0.16 6.69 -12.45
CA LYS A 299 -1.46 6.09 -12.80
C LYS A 299 -1.46 4.58 -12.50
N ASP A 300 -2.66 3.98 -12.54
CA ASP A 300 -2.91 2.54 -12.32
C ASP A 300 -2.49 2.04 -10.93
N VAL A 301 -2.47 2.93 -9.95
CA VAL A 301 -2.09 2.64 -8.57
C VAL A 301 -3.22 1.93 -7.79
N SER A 302 -2.94 1.51 -6.55
CA SER A 302 -3.92 0.90 -5.66
C SER A 302 -4.39 1.87 -4.57
N ASN A 303 -5.32 1.41 -3.71
CA ASN A 303 -5.77 2.20 -2.56
C ASN A 303 -4.68 2.34 -1.49
N GLU A 304 -3.79 1.35 -1.41
CA GLU A 304 -2.67 1.32 -0.49
C GLU A 304 -1.38 1.04 -1.26
N MET A 305 -0.31 1.68 -0.84
CA MET A 305 1.00 1.59 -1.48
C MET A 305 2.09 2.03 -0.51
N SER A 306 3.32 2.06 -0.96
CA SER A 306 4.44 2.68 -0.25
C SER A 306 5.33 3.46 -1.21
N VAL A 307 5.97 4.48 -0.68
CA VAL A 307 7.00 5.28 -1.37
C VAL A 307 8.29 5.17 -0.57
N SER A 308 9.36 4.73 -1.20
CA SER A 308 10.62 4.44 -0.53
C SER A 308 11.80 5.02 -1.32
N PRO A 309 12.90 5.41 -0.68
CA PRO A 309 14.11 5.82 -1.37
C PRO A 309 14.86 4.61 -1.93
N LEU A 310 15.56 4.81 -3.04
CA LEU A 310 16.59 3.91 -3.57
C LEU A 310 17.99 4.39 -3.18
N SER A 311 18.97 3.50 -3.25
CA SER A 311 20.36 3.80 -2.87
C SER A 311 21.03 4.87 -3.76
N ASP A 312 20.52 5.07 -4.96
CA ASP A 312 20.97 6.08 -5.92
C ASP A 312 20.24 7.43 -5.81
N GLY A 313 19.34 7.58 -4.83
CA GLY A 313 18.57 8.80 -4.57
C GLY A 313 17.24 8.90 -5.33
N ARG A 314 16.94 7.95 -6.23
CA ARG A 314 15.61 7.85 -6.84
C ARG A 314 14.59 7.32 -5.86
N ILE A 315 13.33 7.37 -6.26
CA ILE A 315 12.18 6.98 -5.43
C ILE A 315 11.51 5.76 -6.07
N VAL A 316 11.12 4.78 -5.27
CA VAL A 316 10.31 3.65 -5.72
C VAL A 316 8.92 3.71 -5.10
N LEU A 317 7.90 3.67 -5.95
CA LEU A 317 6.51 3.44 -5.61
C LEU A 317 6.25 1.93 -5.73
N THR A 318 5.77 1.28 -4.65
CA THR A 318 5.42 -0.14 -4.62
C THR A 318 3.93 -0.31 -4.36
N TYR A 319 3.22 -1.06 -5.20
CA TYR A 319 1.76 -1.17 -5.12
C TYR A 319 1.21 -2.42 -5.82
N GLN A 320 -0.07 -2.75 -5.57
CA GLN A 320 -0.82 -3.73 -6.35
C GLN A 320 -1.45 -3.03 -7.54
N ARG A 321 -1.09 -3.45 -8.77
CA ARG A 321 -1.61 -2.80 -9.97
C ARG A 321 -3.13 -2.99 -10.09
N PHE A 322 -3.84 -1.92 -10.49
CA PHE A 322 -5.30 -1.89 -10.63
C PHE A 322 -6.09 -2.18 -9.35
N THR A 323 -5.50 -1.93 -8.17
CA THR A 323 -6.12 -2.14 -6.85
C THR A 323 -6.27 -3.61 -6.45
N MET A 324 -6.89 -4.43 -7.28
CA MET A 324 -7.09 -5.87 -7.08
C MET A 324 -6.62 -6.62 -8.33
N GLY A 325 -5.80 -7.62 -8.15
CA GLY A 325 -5.30 -8.42 -9.26
C GLY A 325 -3.93 -9.03 -8.98
N PRO A 326 -3.41 -9.88 -9.87
CA PRO A 326 -2.23 -10.68 -9.56
C PRO A 326 -0.90 -9.94 -9.69
N GLU A 327 -0.89 -8.64 -10.05
CA GLU A 327 0.34 -7.94 -10.38
C GLU A 327 0.81 -7.03 -9.24
N VAL A 328 1.91 -7.41 -8.58
CA VAL A 328 2.69 -6.49 -7.74
C VAL A 328 3.65 -5.74 -8.64
N ALA A 329 3.60 -4.43 -8.61
CA ALA A 329 4.37 -3.54 -9.47
C ALA A 329 5.18 -2.52 -8.69
N VAL A 330 6.23 -2.03 -9.33
CA VAL A 330 6.97 -0.85 -8.91
C VAL A 330 6.99 0.19 -10.03
N GLN A 331 7.10 1.46 -9.65
CA GLN A 331 7.44 2.56 -10.56
C GLN A 331 8.61 3.34 -9.96
N ILE A 332 9.61 3.62 -10.77
CA ILE A 332 10.77 4.40 -10.33
C ILE A 332 10.53 5.87 -10.69
N GLY A 333 10.65 6.75 -9.71
CA GLY A 333 10.49 8.19 -9.85
C GLY A 333 11.80 8.94 -9.65
N GLU A 334 11.98 10.04 -10.38
CA GLU A 334 13.15 10.92 -10.26
C GLU A 334 13.13 11.73 -8.96
N SER A 335 11.94 11.94 -8.40
CA SER A 335 11.71 12.70 -7.15
C SER A 335 10.42 12.28 -6.46
N LEU A 336 10.15 12.84 -5.28
CA LEU A 336 8.92 12.61 -4.51
C LEU A 336 7.64 13.11 -5.22
N VAL A 337 7.77 13.95 -6.23
CA VAL A 337 6.67 14.42 -7.08
C VAL A 337 6.72 13.83 -8.49
N GLY A 338 7.55 12.82 -8.72
CA GLY A 338 7.78 12.21 -10.03
C GLY A 338 8.81 13.00 -10.88
N PRO A 339 8.79 12.85 -12.22
CA PRO A 339 7.93 11.91 -12.94
C PRO A 339 8.25 10.46 -12.59
N PHE A 340 7.23 9.64 -12.49
CA PHE A 340 7.36 8.19 -12.34
C PHE A 340 7.38 7.53 -13.73
N GLY A 341 8.23 6.50 -13.88
CA GLY A 341 8.32 5.70 -15.10
C GLY A 341 7.12 4.77 -15.29
N GLU A 342 7.19 3.94 -16.33
CA GLU A 342 6.18 2.92 -16.58
C GLU A 342 6.17 1.85 -15.45
N PRO A 343 5.02 1.23 -15.15
CA PRO A 343 4.94 0.15 -14.18
C PRO A 343 5.78 -1.07 -14.57
N GLU A 344 6.70 -1.48 -13.70
CA GLU A 344 7.42 -2.75 -13.82
C GLU A 344 6.73 -3.79 -12.92
N ILE A 345 6.28 -4.91 -13.50
CA ILE A 345 5.67 -6.01 -12.74
C ILE A 345 6.79 -6.85 -12.14
N VAL A 346 6.95 -6.78 -10.82
CA VAL A 346 8.03 -7.47 -10.10
C VAL A 346 7.62 -8.84 -9.59
N TYR A 347 6.31 -9.08 -9.41
CA TYR A 347 5.78 -10.37 -8.96
C TYR A 347 4.36 -10.59 -9.48
N ARG A 348 4.06 -11.84 -9.86
CA ARG A 348 2.70 -12.29 -10.14
C ARG A 348 2.27 -13.26 -9.06
N THR A 349 1.21 -12.90 -8.34
CA THR A 349 0.59 -13.76 -7.32
C THR A 349 -0.15 -14.91 -7.98
N THR A 350 -0.23 -16.05 -7.30
CA THR A 350 -0.81 -17.29 -7.86
C THR A 350 -2.00 -17.82 -7.04
N GLU A 351 -2.46 -17.05 -6.07
CA GLU A 351 -3.56 -17.45 -5.18
C GLU A 351 -4.86 -17.72 -5.96
N ASN A 352 -5.15 -16.94 -6.99
CA ASN A 352 -6.29 -17.14 -7.88
C ASN A 352 -6.20 -18.41 -8.75
N GLU A 353 -5.01 -18.98 -8.92
CA GLU A 353 -4.82 -20.29 -9.58
C GLU A 353 -5.23 -21.43 -8.66
N THR A 354 -5.15 -21.23 -7.34
CA THR A 354 -5.55 -22.19 -6.32
C THR A 354 -7.07 -22.21 -6.13
N ASN A 355 -7.68 -21.02 -6.13
CA ASN A 355 -9.14 -20.85 -6.05
C ASN A 355 -9.53 -19.59 -6.85
N GLU A 356 -10.43 -19.74 -7.81
CA GLU A 356 -10.88 -18.66 -8.72
C GLU A 356 -11.58 -17.48 -8.01
N THR A 357 -12.04 -17.68 -6.76
CA THR A 357 -12.62 -16.61 -5.95
C THR A 357 -11.56 -15.77 -5.27
N TYR A 358 -10.29 -16.23 -5.17
CA TYR A 358 -9.22 -15.52 -4.50
C TYR A 358 -8.69 -14.38 -5.35
N PHE A 359 -8.41 -13.26 -4.69
CA PHE A 359 -7.73 -12.11 -5.28
C PHE A 359 -6.69 -11.54 -4.32
N THR A 360 -5.74 -10.80 -4.88
CA THR A 360 -4.68 -10.15 -4.10
C THR A 360 -4.74 -8.64 -4.25
N TYR A 361 -4.29 -7.91 -3.23
CA TYR A 361 -4.39 -6.46 -3.13
C TYR A 361 -3.43 -5.89 -2.08
N ASN A 362 -3.38 -4.56 -1.94
CA ASN A 362 -2.67 -3.84 -0.89
C ASN A 362 -1.16 -4.09 -0.82
N ALA A 363 -0.49 -4.28 -1.98
CA ALA A 363 0.96 -4.42 -1.98
C ALA A 363 1.65 -3.12 -1.54
N LYS A 364 2.60 -3.23 -0.60
CA LYS A 364 3.41 -2.12 -0.07
C LYS A 364 4.71 -2.62 0.54
N ALA A 365 5.68 -1.73 0.73
CA ALA A 365 7.01 -2.05 1.21
C ALA A 365 7.32 -1.50 2.61
N TYR A 366 8.39 -2.06 3.21
CA TYR A 366 8.86 -1.75 4.57
C TYR A 366 10.37 -1.44 4.53
N PRO A 367 10.77 -0.20 4.20
CA PRO A 367 12.18 0.14 4.01
C PRO A 367 13.05 -0.20 5.21
N HIS A 368 12.60 0.13 6.44
CA HIS A 368 13.35 -0.10 7.67
C HIS A 368 13.55 -1.59 8.01
N LEU A 369 12.66 -2.49 7.55
CA LEU A 369 12.78 -3.94 7.74
C LEU A 369 13.51 -4.64 6.59
N SER A 370 13.91 -3.88 5.57
CA SER A 370 14.55 -4.39 4.37
C SER A 370 16.04 -4.67 4.61
N LYS A 371 16.56 -5.67 3.90
CA LYS A 371 17.99 -5.94 3.86
C LYS A 371 18.67 -5.05 2.82
N PRO A 372 19.97 -4.77 2.95
CA PRO A 372 20.71 -4.06 1.89
C PRO A 372 20.49 -4.71 0.52
N GLY A 373 20.23 -3.89 -0.50
CA GLY A 373 20.00 -4.34 -1.88
C GLY A 373 18.64 -4.97 -2.16
N THR A 374 17.75 -5.02 -1.18
CA THR A 374 16.38 -5.52 -1.36
C THR A 374 15.36 -4.59 -0.71
N LEU A 375 14.12 -4.68 -1.12
CA LEU A 375 12.98 -4.04 -0.48
C LEU A 375 12.00 -5.13 -0.03
N LEU A 376 11.79 -5.24 1.28
CA LEU A 376 10.78 -6.13 1.84
C LEU A 376 9.40 -5.54 1.54
N ALA A 377 8.53 -6.32 0.92
CA ALA A 377 7.16 -5.92 0.62
C ALA A 377 6.16 -6.99 1.06
N SER A 378 4.90 -6.62 1.19
CA SER A 378 3.80 -7.57 1.40
C SER A 378 2.64 -7.28 0.46
N TYR A 379 1.77 -8.27 0.31
CA TYR A 379 0.43 -8.14 -0.26
C TYR A 379 -0.57 -8.93 0.58
N ASN A 380 -1.85 -8.60 0.46
CA ASN A 380 -2.94 -9.30 1.13
C ASN A 380 -3.67 -10.23 0.16
N VAL A 381 -4.30 -11.27 0.71
CA VAL A 381 -5.17 -12.20 -0.01
C VAL A 381 -6.57 -12.11 0.57
N ASN A 382 -7.58 -12.13 -0.30
CA ASN A 382 -8.98 -12.14 0.07
C ASN A 382 -9.77 -13.00 -0.92
N SER A 383 -11.08 -13.13 -0.72
CA SER A 383 -11.98 -13.87 -1.59
C SER A 383 -13.25 -13.10 -1.88
N PHE A 384 -13.78 -13.23 -3.09
CA PHE A 384 -15.14 -12.77 -3.43
C PHE A 384 -16.24 -13.58 -2.73
N ASP A 385 -15.92 -14.81 -2.25
CA ASP A 385 -16.78 -15.63 -1.40
C ASP A 385 -16.18 -15.79 0.02
N PHE A 386 -15.79 -14.66 0.61
CA PHE A 386 -14.98 -14.58 1.83
C PHE A 386 -15.47 -15.50 2.95
N TRP A 387 -16.77 -15.42 3.30
CA TRP A 387 -17.30 -16.17 4.43
C TRP A 387 -17.33 -17.68 4.21
N ALA A 388 -17.49 -18.15 2.97
CA ALA A 388 -17.43 -19.57 2.67
C ALA A 388 -15.97 -20.08 2.61
N ASP A 389 -15.07 -19.27 2.12
CA ASP A 389 -13.68 -19.68 1.89
C ASP A 389 -12.84 -19.59 3.17
N ILE A 390 -13.04 -18.59 4.04
CA ILE A 390 -12.33 -18.48 5.32
C ILE A 390 -12.59 -19.65 6.25
N LEU A 391 -13.79 -20.26 6.18
CA LEU A 391 -14.12 -21.44 6.97
C LEU A 391 -13.35 -22.70 6.53
N LYS A 392 -12.92 -22.75 5.26
CA LYS A 392 -12.15 -23.85 4.69
C LYS A 392 -10.65 -23.62 4.75
N ASP A 393 -10.24 -22.35 4.63
CA ASP A 393 -8.84 -21.91 4.72
C ASP A 393 -8.70 -20.77 5.74
N PRO A 394 -8.51 -21.08 7.03
CA PRO A 394 -8.34 -20.08 8.08
C PRO A 394 -7.09 -19.19 7.87
N ASN A 395 -6.16 -19.63 7.02
CA ASN A 395 -4.95 -18.89 6.68
C ASN A 395 -5.10 -17.99 5.45
N LEU A 396 -6.30 -17.90 4.87
CA LEU A 396 -6.60 -17.06 3.71
C LEU A 396 -6.24 -15.59 3.97
N TYR A 397 -6.86 -15.01 5.00
CA TYR A 397 -6.90 -13.57 5.24
C TYR A 397 -5.72 -13.08 6.09
N ARG A 398 -4.51 -13.15 5.53
CA ARG A 398 -3.27 -12.67 6.15
C ARG A 398 -2.28 -12.18 5.12
N PRO A 399 -1.28 -11.34 5.50
CA PRO A 399 -0.29 -10.86 4.56
C PRO A 399 0.64 -11.98 4.07
N ARG A 400 1.14 -11.82 2.83
CA ARG A 400 2.21 -12.57 2.19
C ARG A 400 3.36 -11.63 1.91
N PHE A 401 4.59 -12.08 2.11
CA PHE A 401 5.77 -11.23 1.99
C PHE A 401 6.67 -11.63 0.82
N LEU A 402 7.28 -10.61 0.24
CA LEU A 402 8.20 -10.66 -0.89
C LEU A 402 9.50 -9.91 -0.54
N GLU A 403 10.60 -10.31 -1.16
CA GLU A 403 11.84 -9.53 -1.23
C GLU A 403 12.04 -9.09 -2.69
N ILE A 404 12.06 -7.78 -2.94
CA ILE A 404 12.22 -7.18 -4.26
C ILE A 404 13.69 -6.74 -4.39
N PRO A 405 14.49 -7.31 -5.28
CA PRO A 405 15.87 -6.86 -5.49
C PRO A 405 15.85 -5.50 -6.20
N LEU A 406 16.45 -4.48 -5.59
CA LEU A 406 16.49 -3.11 -6.12
C LEU A 406 17.91 -2.54 -6.20
N GLU A 407 18.94 -3.37 -6.14
CA GLU A 407 20.31 -2.97 -6.49
C GLU A 407 20.37 -2.71 -7.99
N ARG A 408 20.53 -1.46 -8.35
CA ARG A 408 20.83 -0.96 -9.71
C ARG A 408 21.94 0.07 -9.65
#